data_72b16534f49134ad2a1814a1f750bd8b
#
_entry.id   72b16534f49134ad2a1814a1f750bd8b
#
_cell.length_a   1.000
_cell.length_b   1.000
_cell.length_c   1.000
_cell.angle_alpha   90.00
_cell.angle_beta   90.00
_cell.angle_gamma   90.00
#
_symmetry.space_group_name_H-M   'P 1'
#
loop_
_entity.id
_entity.type
_entity.pdbx_description
1 polymer ?
#
loop_
_entity_poly.entity_id
_entity_poly.type
_entity_poly.pdbx_seq_one_letter_code
_entity_poly.pdbx_strand_id
1 'polypeptide(L)'
;MTFNRRKFVQNSVAAGVALSAPNQLLASKADKKYRTALIGSGWWGTNILREAIWSNACQVVALCDVDDNQLKVCKEDIGKHTSDQPKTYKDYRELLDQEKPEIVIVAT
;
A
#
# COMPACT_ATOMS: atom_id res chain seq x y z
N MET A 1 -28.77 16.04 13.43
CA MET A 1 -28.67 16.23 13.07
C MET A 1 -28.91 16.10 12.55
N THR A 2 -29.26 16.04 12.46
CA THR A 2 -29.26 15.87 11.72
C THR A 2 -28.47 16.38 11.30
N PHE A 3 -27.89 16.50 11.51
CA PHE A 3 -27.23 16.93 11.14
C PHE A 3 -27.40 17.00 10.35
N ASN A 4 -27.82 17.13 10.43
CA ASN A 4 -28.03 17.39 9.65
C ASN A 4 -27.28 17.38 8.60
N ARG A 5 -27.21 16.27 8.08
CA ARG A 5 -26.54 16.11 6.89
C ARG A 5 -27.09 16.92 5.80
N ARG A 6 -28.36 17.03 5.75
CA ARG A 6 -28.99 17.84 4.74
C ARG A 6 -28.56 19.27 4.83
N LYS A 7 -28.54 19.79 6.03
CA LYS A 7 -28.13 21.11 6.23
C LYS A 7 -26.68 21.32 5.84
N PHE A 8 -25.87 20.33 6.18
CA PHE A 8 -24.48 20.37 5.84
C PHE A 8 -24.31 20.40 4.34
N VAL A 9 -25.04 19.57 3.64
CA VAL A 9 -24.95 19.50 2.20
C VAL A 9 -25.37 20.82 1.55
N GLN A 10 -26.43 21.43 2.05
CA GLN A 10 -26.85 22.68 1.50
C GLN A 10 -25.79 23.76 1.69
N ASN A 11 -25.19 23.79 2.85
CA ASN A 11 -24.13 24.74 3.10
C ASN A 11 -22.94 24.50 2.21
N SER A 12 -22.65 23.24 1.99
CA SER A 12 -21.54 22.89 1.13
C SER A 12 -21.77 23.33 -0.29
N VAL A 13 -22.99 23.18 -0.76
CA VAL A 13 -23.30 23.58 -2.12
C VAL A 13 -23.15 25.09 -2.27
N ALA A 14 -23.59 25.82 -1.26
CA ALA A 14 -23.44 27.24 -1.31
C ALA A 14 -22.00 27.66 -1.45
N ALA A 15 -21.13 26.87 -0.87
CA ALA A 15 -19.71 27.18 -0.96
C ALA A 15 -19.09 26.31 -2.05
N GLY A 16 -19.13 26.76 -3.25
CA GLY A 16 -18.53 26.03 -4.35
C GLY A 16 -17.11 25.60 -4.03
N VAL A 17 -16.48 26.33 -3.13
CA VAL A 17 -15.14 25.98 -2.70
C VAL A 17 -15.10 24.61 -2.06
N ALA A 18 -16.18 24.20 -1.40
CA ALA A 18 -16.22 22.92 -0.74
C ALA A 18 -16.04 21.76 -1.71
N LEU A 19 -16.35 21.97 -2.97
CA LEU A 19 -16.20 20.91 -3.96
C LEU A 19 -14.74 20.71 -4.37
N SER A 20 -13.99 21.80 -4.42
CA SER A 20 -12.59 21.66 -4.81
C SER A 20 -11.75 21.10 -3.69
N ALA A 21 -12.08 21.39 -2.43
CA ALA A 21 -11.33 20.87 -1.31
C ALA A 21 -11.28 19.33 -1.29
N PRO A 22 -12.42 18.64 -1.44
CA PRO A 22 -12.39 17.19 -1.50
C PRO A 22 -11.56 16.67 -2.65
N ASN A 23 -11.59 17.34 -3.78
CA ASN A 23 -10.79 16.90 -4.92
C ASN A 23 -9.31 17.00 -4.63
N GLN A 24 -8.90 18.05 -3.96
CA GLN A 24 -7.51 18.21 -3.59
C GLN A 24 -7.08 17.14 -2.62
N LEU A 25 -7.94 16.80 -1.67
CA LEU A 25 -7.63 15.73 -0.73
C LEU A 25 -7.48 14.39 -1.43
N LEU A 26 -8.33 14.12 -2.39
CA LEU A 26 -8.24 12.88 -3.14
C LEU A 26 -6.95 12.83 -3.96
N ALA A 27 -6.57 13.95 -4.55
CA ALA A 27 -5.34 14.00 -5.32
C ALA A 27 -4.13 13.77 -4.42
N SER A 28 -4.13 14.36 -3.23
CA SER A 28 -3.05 14.15 -2.28
C SER A 28 -2.95 12.69 -1.88
N LYS A 29 -4.10 12.06 -1.63
CA LYS A 29 -4.10 10.65 -1.28
C LYS A 29 -3.62 9.78 -2.42
N ALA A 30 -3.96 10.17 -3.65
CA ALA A 30 -3.53 9.42 -4.81
C ALA A 30 -2.02 9.47 -4.99
N ASP A 31 -1.38 10.54 -4.51
CA ASP A 31 0.06 10.65 -4.59
C ASP A 31 0.77 9.95 -3.46
N LYS A 32 0.04 9.56 -2.44
CA LYS A 32 0.64 8.90 -1.29
C LYS A 32 0.92 7.44 -1.62
N LYS A 33 2.10 6.98 -1.24
CA LYS A 33 2.44 5.57 -1.35
C LYS A 33 2.40 4.96 0.05
N TYR A 34 1.76 3.81 0.14
CA TYR A 34 1.61 3.12 1.40
C TYR A 34 2.74 2.12 1.60
N ARG A 35 3.31 2.12 2.79
CA ARG A 35 4.38 1.19 3.13
C ARG A 35 3.78 -0.21 3.17
N THR A 36 4.24 -1.07 2.27
CA THR A 36 3.62 -2.36 2.02
C THR A 36 4.62 -3.49 2.24
N ALA A 37 4.17 -4.54 2.89
CA ALA A 37 4.96 -5.73 3.09
C ALA A 37 4.24 -6.94 2.49
N LEU A 38 5.03 -7.91 2.04
CA LEU A 38 4.51 -9.16 1.51
C LEU A 38 4.93 -10.31 2.41
N ILE A 39 3.96 -11.09 2.85
CA ILE A 39 4.22 -12.31 3.61
C ILE A 39 3.81 -13.48 2.72
N GLY A 40 4.79 -14.30 2.34
CA GLY A 40 4.58 -15.34 1.35
C GLY A 40 5.06 -14.86 0.00
N SER A 41 6.35 -15.04 -0.28
CA SER A 41 7.00 -14.48 -1.48
C SER A 41 7.11 -15.49 -2.62
N GLY A 42 6.19 -16.44 -2.68
CA GLY A 42 6.14 -17.39 -3.77
C GLY A 42 5.57 -16.74 -5.03
N TRP A 43 5.26 -17.59 -6.00
CA TRP A 43 4.76 -17.11 -7.29
C TRP A 43 3.51 -16.26 -7.15
N TRP A 44 2.56 -16.72 -6.34
CA TRP A 44 1.29 -16.01 -6.20
C TRP A 44 1.47 -14.67 -5.49
N GLY A 45 2.21 -14.68 -4.38
CA GLY A 45 2.47 -13.45 -3.64
C GLY A 45 3.21 -12.43 -4.47
N THR A 46 4.21 -12.89 -5.24
CA THR A 46 4.96 -12.00 -6.11
C THR A 46 4.06 -11.37 -7.16
N ASN A 47 3.14 -12.14 -7.71
CA ASN A 47 2.20 -11.60 -8.71
C ASN A 47 1.29 -10.52 -8.09
N ILE A 48 0.78 -10.77 -6.90
CA ILE A 48 -0.08 -9.80 -6.23
C ILE A 48 0.70 -8.53 -5.94
N LEU A 49 1.91 -8.68 -5.45
CA LEU A 49 2.73 -7.52 -5.12
C LEU A 49 3.06 -6.70 -6.36
N ARG A 50 3.31 -7.39 -7.47
CA ARG A 50 3.60 -6.70 -8.72
C ARG A 50 2.42 -5.85 -9.16
N GLU A 51 1.20 -6.37 -9.00
CA GLU A 51 0.00 -5.60 -9.31
C GLU A 51 -0.10 -4.37 -8.41
N ALA A 52 0.23 -4.53 -7.15
CA ALA A 52 0.20 -3.41 -6.21
C ALA A 52 1.23 -2.35 -6.60
N ILE A 53 2.40 -2.78 -7.05
CA ILE A 53 3.44 -1.85 -7.50
C ILE A 53 2.94 -1.07 -8.71
N TRP A 54 2.28 -1.74 -9.64
CA TRP A 54 1.77 -1.09 -10.85
C TRP A 54 0.66 -0.08 -10.54
N SER A 55 -0.03 -0.23 -9.42
CA SER A 55 -1.04 0.75 -9.03
C SER A 55 -0.40 2.09 -8.64
N ASN A 56 0.91 2.09 -8.43
CA ASN A 56 1.68 3.27 -8.06
C ASN A 56 1.33 3.84 -6.68
N ALA A 57 0.68 3.05 -5.86
CA ALA A 57 0.30 3.46 -4.50
C ALA A 57 1.06 2.67 -3.44
N CYS A 58 2.06 1.89 -3.85
CA CYS A 58 2.73 0.94 -2.98
C CYS A 58 4.22 1.24 -2.90
N GLN A 59 4.73 1.36 -1.68
CA GLN A 59 6.16 1.39 -1.42
C GLN A 59 6.50 0.08 -0.75
N VAL A 60 7.28 -0.75 -1.41
CA VAL A 60 7.61 -2.07 -0.88
C VAL A 60 8.71 -1.93 0.14
N VAL A 61 8.40 -2.24 1.41
CA VAL A 61 9.37 -2.08 2.48
C VAL A 61 9.93 -3.42 2.97
N ALA A 62 9.19 -4.51 2.78
CA ALA A 62 9.65 -5.80 3.29
C ALA A 62 9.02 -6.96 2.56
N LEU A 63 9.79 -8.05 2.48
CA LEU A 63 9.35 -9.33 1.94
C LEU A 63 9.61 -10.40 2.98
N CYS A 64 8.73 -11.36 3.10
CA CYS A 64 8.89 -12.44 4.07
C CYS A 64 8.60 -13.79 3.44
N ASP A 65 9.47 -14.74 3.67
CA ASP A 65 9.24 -16.13 3.32
C ASP A 65 10.26 -16.97 4.09
N VAL A 66 9.88 -18.20 4.42
CA VAL A 66 10.80 -19.09 5.10
C VAL A 66 11.84 -19.66 4.13
N ASP A 67 11.58 -19.56 2.83
CA ASP A 67 12.46 -20.09 1.78
C ASP A 67 13.30 -18.96 1.19
N ASP A 68 14.61 -19.04 1.37
CA ASP A 68 15.53 -18.03 0.87
C ASP A 68 15.46 -17.87 -0.65
N ASN A 69 15.25 -18.98 -1.36
CA ASN A 69 15.15 -18.90 -2.81
C ASN A 69 13.95 -18.10 -3.25
N GLN A 70 12.83 -18.28 -2.57
CA GLN A 70 11.62 -17.51 -2.90
C GLN A 70 11.85 -16.03 -2.66
N LEU A 71 12.52 -15.70 -1.57
CA LEU A 71 12.83 -14.30 -1.27
C LEU A 71 13.72 -13.70 -2.35
N LYS A 72 14.73 -14.44 -2.77
CA LYS A 72 15.66 -13.94 -3.78
C LYS A 72 14.96 -13.74 -5.11
N VAL A 73 14.18 -14.71 -5.55
CA VAL A 73 13.49 -14.62 -6.82
C VAL A 73 12.47 -13.48 -6.80
N CYS A 74 11.74 -13.35 -5.70
CA CYS A 74 10.76 -12.29 -5.57
C CYS A 74 11.43 -10.92 -5.62
N LYS A 75 12.52 -10.77 -4.90
CA LYS A 75 13.22 -9.50 -4.85
C LYS A 75 13.76 -9.11 -6.22
N GLU A 76 14.29 -10.06 -6.95
CA GLU A 76 14.78 -9.82 -8.29
C GLU A 76 13.64 -9.45 -9.24
N ASP A 77 12.53 -10.15 -9.12
CA ASP A 77 11.39 -9.91 -10.00
C ASP A 77 10.80 -8.53 -9.78
N ILE A 78 10.52 -8.17 -8.53
CA ILE A 78 9.94 -6.85 -8.28
C ILE A 78 10.92 -5.73 -8.56
N GLY A 79 12.21 -6.01 -8.49
CA GLY A 79 13.24 -5.01 -8.79
C GLY A 79 13.18 -4.50 -10.22
N LYS A 80 12.49 -5.24 -11.09
CA LYS A 80 12.29 -4.80 -12.47
C LYS A 80 11.16 -3.79 -12.58
N HIS A 81 10.37 -3.63 -11.54
CA HIS A 81 9.17 -2.81 -11.56
C HIS A 81 9.19 -1.66 -10.56
N THR A 82 10.12 -1.67 -9.64
CA THR A 82 10.24 -0.61 -8.64
C THR A 82 11.69 -0.43 -8.26
N SER A 83 12.03 0.78 -7.82
CA SER A 83 13.36 1.07 -7.30
C SER A 83 13.43 0.85 -5.78
N ASP A 84 12.34 0.45 -5.17
CA ASP A 84 12.32 0.19 -3.73
C ASP A 84 13.27 -0.94 -3.37
N GLN A 85 13.85 -0.85 -2.18
CA GLN A 85 14.83 -1.83 -1.69
C GLN A 85 14.27 -2.50 -0.44
N PRO A 86 13.35 -3.45 -0.59
CA PRO A 86 12.73 -4.06 0.58
C PRO A 86 13.72 -4.91 1.37
N LYS A 87 13.54 -4.93 2.68
CA LYS A 87 14.30 -5.84 3.54
C LYS A 87 13.62 -7.19 3.52
N THR A 88 14.41 -8.23 3.75
CA THR A 88 13.89 -9.59 3.74
C THR A 88 13.87 -10.16 5.14
N TYR A 89 12.83 -10.93 5.43
CA TYR A 89 12.62 -11.55 6.74
C TYR A 89 12.19 -12.99 6.57
N LYS A 90 12.57 -13.82 7.50
CA LYS A 90 12.10 -15.21 7.54
C LYS A 90 10.96 -15.40 8.51
N ASP A 91 10.84 -14.51 9.48
CA ASP A 91 9.80 -14.56 10.49
C ASP A 91 8.91 -13.32 10.30
N TYR A 92 7.63 -13.56 9.97
CA TYR A 92 6.72 -12.46 9.71
C TYR A 92 6.49 -11.59 10.94
N ARG A 93 6.63 -12.17 12.14
CA ARG A 93 6.45 -11.38 13.36
C ARG A 93 7.55 -10.34 13.50
N GLU A 94 8.77 -10.72 13.11
CA GLU A 94 9.88 -9.79 13.13
C GLU A 94 9.65 -8.67 12.10
N LEU A 95 9.14 -9.05 10.92
CA LEU A 95 8.83 -8.06 9.90
C LEU A 95 7.83 -7.05 10.40
N LEU A 96 6.75 -7.51 11.00
CA LEU A 96 5.70 -6.62 11.48
C LEU A 96 6.20 -5.70 12.58
N ASP A 97 7.05 -6.23 13.45
CA ASP A 97 7.58 -5.45 14.57
C ASP A 97 8.58 -4.39 14.10
N GLN A 98 9.45 -4.76 13.16
CA GLN A 98 10.51 -3.89 12.71
C GLN A 98 10.04 -2.86 11.69
N GLU A 99 9.21 -3.27 10.75
CA GLU A 99 8.82 -2.39 9.64
C GLU A 99 7.50 -1.66 9.87
N LYS A 100 6.62 -2.22 10.67
CA LYS A 100 5.31 -1.63 10.95
C LYS A 100 4.64 -1.12 9.67
N PRO A 101 4.42 -2.02 8.71
CA PRO A 101 3.86 -1.59 7.42
C PRO A 101 2.41 -1.13 7.56
N GLU A 102 2.01 -0.27 6.64
CA GLU A 102 0.63 0.19 6.58
C GLU A 102 -0.27 -0.83 5.91
N ILE A 103 0.28 -1.58 4.96
CA ILE A 103 -0.46 -2.62 4.24
C ILE A 103 0.35 -3.91 4.29
N VAL A 104 -0.31 -5.00 4.57
CA VAL A 104 0.32 -6.32 4.58
C VAL A 104 -0.45 -7.22 3.62
N ILE A 105 0.27 -7.76 2.64
CA ILE A 105 -0.28 -8.73 1.72
C ILE A 105 0.14 -10.11 2.22
N VAL A 106 -0.83 -10.96 2.47
CA VAL A 106 -0.57 -12.32 2.93
C VAL A 106 -0.97 -13.29 1.83
N ALA A 107 -0.01 -14.03 1.34
CA ALA A 107 -0.22 -14.94 0.20
C ALA A 107 0.50 -16.25 0.43
N THR A 108 0.17 -16.92 1.51
CA THR A 108 0.79 -18.20 1.87
C THR A 108 0.02 -19.39 1.34
#